data_1bfd0eb5c61c738c6c89570ac2d15b83
#
_entry.id   1bfd0eb5c61c738c6c89570ac2d15b83
#
_cell.length_a   1.000
_cell.length_b   1.000
_cell.length_c   1.000
_cell.angle_alpha   90.00
_cell.angle_beta   90.00
_cell.angle_gamma   90.00
#
_symmetry.space_group_name_H-M   'P 1'
#
loop_
_entity.id
_entity.type
_entity.pdbx_description
1 polymer ?
#
loop_
_entity_poly.entity_id
_entity_poly.type
_entity_poly.pdbx_seq_one_letter_code
_entity_poly.pdbx_strand_id
1 'polypeptide(L)'
;MEKPSSKPDNPNFSSGPCSKRPGWTIDALKNTPIGRSHRHKVCKERLNEVIVKSKKILQLPEDYHVGVMTGSNTGALEASLWSLLGCKGVDVLAWENFG
;
A
#
# COMPACT_ATOMS: atom_id res chain seq x y z
N MET A 1 4.81 -13.84 -8.34
CA MET A 1 4.62 -14.19 -6.91
C MET A 1 3.62 -15.32 -6.90
N GLU A 2 3.98 -16.45 -6.31
CA GLU A 2 3.05 -17.59 -6.20
C GLU A 2 2.06 -17.36 -5.07
N LYS A 3 0.85 -17.87 -5.25
CA LYS A 3 -0.18 -17.84 -4.22
C LYS A 3 0.27 -18.73 -3.05
N PRO A 4 0.15 -18.29 -1.80
CA PRO A 4 0.45 -19.13 -0.64
C PRO A 4 -0.35 -20.44 -0.66
N SER A 5 0.31 -21.55 -0.37
CA SER A 5 -0.33 -22.88 -0.34
C SER A 5 -1.16 -23.10 0.92
N SER A 6 -0.90 -22.35 1.97
CA SER A 6 -1.61 -22.45 3.25
C SER A 6 -2.35 -21.15 3.56
N LYS A 7 -3.52 -21.27 4.20
CA LYS A 7 -4.25 -20.13 4.74
C LYS A 7 -3.62 -19.72 6.08
N PRO A 8 -3.67 -18.43 6.46
CA PRO A 8 -3.26 -18.01 7.80
C PRO A 8 -4.20 -18.59 8.86
N ASP A 9 -3.65 -18.93 10.02
CA ASP A 9 -4.43 -19.43 11.17
C ASP A 9 -5.42 -18.37 11.68
N ASN A 10 -5.03 -17.10 11.57
CA ASN A 10 -5.89 -15.97 11.87
C ASN A 10 -6.05 -15.10 10.62
N PRO A 11 -7.21 -15.12 9.95
CA PRO A 11 -7.47 -14.35 8.74
C PRO A 11 -7.87 -12.89 9.00
N ASN A 12 -7.82 -12.41 10.23
CA ASN A 12 -8.20 -11.04 10.57
C ASN A 12 -7.13 -10.05 10.09
N PHE A 13 -7.43 -9.31 9.05
CA PHE A 13 -6.57 -8.29 8.44
C PHE A 13 -7.18 -6.88 8.57
N SER A 14 -7.87 -6.63 9.67
CA SER A 14 -8.40 -5.31 9.97
C SER A 14 -7.28 -4.33 10.39
N SER A 15 -7.63 -3.06 10.57
CA SER A 15 -6.69 -2.04 11.07
C SER A 15 -6.13 -2.43 12.43
N GLY A 16 -4.84 -2.14 12.65
CA GLY A 16 -4.12 -2.48 13.85
C GLY A 16 -3.11 -3.62 13.66
N PRO A 17 -2.52 -4.14 14.73
CA PRO A 17 -1.59 -5.24 14.65
C PRO A 17 -2.25 -6.49 14.08
N CYS A 18 -1.69 -7.03 13.01
CA CYS A 18 -2.16 -8.28 12.42
C CYS A 18 -1.07 -9.34 12.41
N SER A 19 -1.48 -10.59 12.32
CA SER A 19 -0.56 -11.73 12.26
C SER A 19 0.31 -11.64 11.02
N LYS A 20 1.56 -12.03 11.16
CA LYS A 20 2.47 -12.18 10.02
C LYS A 20 2.01 -13.33 9.13
N ARG A 21 2.34 -13.26 7.83
CA ARG A 21 2.07 -14.35 6.89
C ARG A 21 2.69 -15.67 7.36
N PRO A 22 2.13 -16.83 7.04
CA PRO A 22 2.75 -18.12 7.32
C PRO A 22 4.20 -18.17 6.82
N GLY A 23 5.09 -18.74 7.64
CA GLY A 23 6.52 -18.86 7.33
C GLY A 23 7.32 -17.55 7.43
N TRP A 24 6.74 -16.46 7.93
CA TRP A 24 7.50 -15.23 8.17
C TRP A 24 8.43 -15.39 9.37
N THR A 25 9.67 -14.97 9.22
CA THR A 25 10.66 -14.86 10.30
C THR A 25 11.34 -13.49 10.23
N ILE A 26 11.99 -13.09 11.30
CA ILE A 26 12.77 -11.84 11.36
C ILE A 26 13.87 -11.79 10.30
N ASP A 27 14.28 -12.92 9.79
CA ASP A 27 15.28 -13.03 8.72
C ASP A 27 14.86 -12.37 7.42
N ALA A 28 13.55 -12.18 7.22
CA ALA A 28 13.03 -11.41 6.10
C ALA A 28 13.54 -9.95 6.08
N LEU A 29 14.00 -9.44 7.23
CA LEU A 29 14.51 -8.07 7.38
C LEU A 29 16.04 -7.97 7.25
N LYS A 30 16.78 -9.08 7.17
CA LYS A 30 18.26 -9.07 7.13
C LYS A 30 18.84 -8.24 5.98
N ASN A 31 18.16 -8.21 4.84
CA ASN A 31 18.62 -7.52 3.63
C ASN A 31 17.92 -6.17 3.41
N THR A 32 17.28 -5.61 4.44
CA THR A 32 16.67 -4.28 4.30
C THR A 32 17.77 -3.21 4.29
N PRO A 33 17.63 -2.16 3.46
CA PRO A 33 18.63 -1.09 3.37
C PRO A 33 18.55 -0.12 4.55
N ILE A 34 18.86 -0.63 5.75
CA ILE A 34 18.85 0.16 7.00
C ILE A 34 19.95 1.22 6.95
N GLY A 35 19.68 2.38 7.53
CA GLY A 35 20.65 3.49 7.61
C GLY A 35 20.91 4.20 6.28
N ARG A 36 20.11 3.96 5.27
CA ARG A 36 20.20 4.63 3.96
C ARG A 36 19.11 5.70 3.81
N SER A 37 19.46 6.77 3.11
CA SER A 37 18.45 7.75 2.69
C SER A 37 17.45 7.12 1.71
N HIS A 38 16.17 7.52 1.79
CA HIS A 38 15.16 7.15 0.79
C HIS A 38 15.54 7.62 -0.63
N ARG A 39 16.46 8.59 -0.77
CA ARG A 39 16.99 9.08 -2.05
C ARG A 39 18.11 8.21 -2.61
N HIS A 40 18.63 7.27 -1.83
CA HIS A 40 19.66 6.34 -2.28
C HIS A 40 19.12 5.45 -3.41
N LYS A 41 19.97 5.12 -4.38
CA LYS A 41 19.58 4.34 -5.56
C LYS A 41 18.81 3.07 -5.20
N VAL A 42 19.33 2.26 -4.29
CA VAL A 42 18.69 1.02 -3.83
C VAL A 42 17.29 1.27 -3.23
N CYS A 43 17.12 2.35 -2.45
CA CYS A 43 15.82 2.67 -1.86
C CYS A 43 14.81 3.11 -2.92
N LYS A 44 15.24 3.89 -3.91
CA LYS A 44 14.39 4.27 -5.06
C LYS A 44 13.98 3.06 -5.88
N GLU A 45 14.89 2.13 -6.12
CA GLU A 45 14.59 0.87 -6.83
C GLU A 45 13.55 0.05 -6.07
N ARG A 46 13.68 -0.08 -4.73
CA ARG A 46 12.70 -0.78 -3.90
C ARG A 46 11.32 -0.11 -3.90
N LEU A 47 11.27 1.22 -3.84
CA LEU A 47 10.01 1.96 -3.94
C LEU A 47 9.36 1.76 -5.33
N ASN A 48 10.17 1.81 -6.39
CA ASN A 48 9.67 1.53 -7.73
C ASN A 48 9.14 0.09 -7.88
N GLU A 49 9.82 -0.90 -7.26
CA GLU A 49 9.31 -2.28 -7.22
C GLU A 49 7.93 -2.37 -6.58
N VAL A 50 7.66 -1.61 -5.52
CA VAL A 50 6.33 -1.57 -4.88
C VAL A 50 5.28 -1.08 -5.88
N ILE A 51 5.56 0.01 -6.60
CA ILE A 51 4.65 0.56 -7.61
C ILE A 51 4.39 -0.47 -8.73
N VAL A 52 5.44 -1.03 -9.30
CA VAL A 52 5.33 -2.01 -10.39
C VAL A 52 4.54 -3.26 -9.96
N LYS A 53 4.86 -3.79 -8.78
CA LYS A 53 4.16 -4.96 -8.23
C LYS A 53 2.69 -4.66 -7.92
N SER A 54 2.38 -3.47 -7.41
CA SER A 54 1.00 -3.04 -7.15
C SER A 54 0.20 -2.95 -8.45
N LYS A 55 0.74 -2.30 -9.49
CA LYS A 55 0.10 -2.27 -10.82
C LYS A 55 -0.19 -3.67 -11.34
N LYS A 56 0.78 -4.58 -11.24
CA LYS A 56 0.63 -5.96 -11.70
C LYS A 56 -0.42 -6.75 -10.93
N ILE A 57 -0.43 -6.64 -9.60
CA ILE A 57 -1.39 -7.37 -8.75
C ILE A 57 -2.81 -6.86 -8.96
N LEU A 58 -2.98 -5.55 -9.09
CA LEU A 58 -4.26 -4.90 -9.33
C LEU A 58 -4.70 -4.95 -10.80
N GLN A 59 -3.86 -5.48 -11.69
CA GLN A 59 -4.11 -5.56 -13.13
C GLN A 59 -4.50 -4.20 -13.75
N LEU A 60 -3.79 -3.15 -13.31
CA LEU A 60 -4.08 -1.78 -13.78
C LEU A 60 -3.59 -1.59 -15.21
N PRO A 61 -4.36 -0.88 -16.06
CA PRO A 61 -3.90 -0.44 -17.36
C PRO A 61 -2.61 0.40 -17.28
N GLU A 62 -1.86 0.47 -18.39
CA GLU A 62 -0.57 1.16 -18.41
C GLU A 62 -0.67 2.67 -18.14
N ASP A 63 -1.77 3.28 -18.57
CA ASP A 63 -2.07 4.71 -18.39
C ASP A 63 -2.48 5.09 -16.96
N TYR A 64 -2.69 4.10 -16.08
CA TYR A 64 -2.99 4.36 -14.66
C TYR A 64 -1.72 4.65 -13.87
N HIS A 65 -1.78 5.65 -13.03
CA HIS A 65 -0.70 6.00 -12.10
C HIS A 65 -0.94 5.39 -10.72
N VAL A 66 0.12 4.87 -10.13
CA VAL A 66 0.13 4.39 -8.73
C VAL A 66 1.08 5.28 -7.95
N GLY A 67 0.57 5.92 -6.92
CA GLY A 67 1.36 6.73 -5.99
C GLY A 67 1.45 6.07 -4.62
N VAL A 68 2.60 6.18 -3.98
CA VAL A 68 2.79 5.79 -2.57
C VAL A 68 2.74 7.06 -1.73
N MET A 69 1.72 7.18 -0.90
CA MET A 69 1.55 8.30 0.02
C MET A 69 2.06 7.95 1.41
N THR A 70 2.73 8.90 2.04
CA THR A 70 3.16 8.78 3.43
C THR A 70 2.00 9.04 4.37
N GLY A 71 1.89 8.28 5.44
CA GLY A 71 0.86 8.44 6.47
C GLY A 71 -0.13 7.29 6.50
N SER A 72 -1.40 7.58 6.29
CA SER A 72 -2.49 6.61 6.38
C SER A 72 -3.31 6.54 5.09
N ASN A 73 -4.23 5.56 5.02
CA ASN A 73 -5.22 5.49 3.95
C ASN A 73 -6.06 6.77 3.88
N THR A 74 -6.43 7.34 5.02
CA THR A 74 -7.14 8.62 5.11
C THR A 74 -6.35 9.74 4.45
N GLY A 75 -5.04 9.83 4.70
CA GLY A 75 -4.18 10.82 4.05
C GLY A 75 -4.08 10.65 2.53
N ALA A 76 -4.07 9.43 2.03
CA ALA A 76 -4.08 9.15 0.60
C ALA A 76 -5.42 9.55 -0.05
N LEU A 77 -6.54 9.24 0.63
CA LEU A 77 -7.87 9.65 0.18
C LEU A 77 -7.99 11.18 0.16
N GLU A 78 -7.60 11.85 1.22
CA GLU A 78 -7.64 13.30 1.33
C GLU A 78 -6.81 13.98 0.22
N ALA A 79 -5.59 13.50 -0.03
CA ALA A 79 -4.77 14.00 -1.14
C ALA A 79 -5.45 13.82 -2.50
N SER A 80 -6.16 12.70 -2.69
CA SER A 80 -6.93 12.45 -3.91
C SER A 80 -8.10 13.41 -4.04
N LEU A 81 -8.83 13.67 -2.97
CA LEU A 81 -9.94 14.62 -2.94
C LEU A 81 -9.45 16.03 -3.31
N TRP A 82 -8.39 16.52 -2.68
CA TRP A 82 -7.81 17.82 -2.99
C TRP A 82 -7.32 17.95 -4.42
N SER A 83 -6.88 16.86 -5.02
CA SER A 83 -6.34 16.87 -6.40
C SER A 83 -7.42 16.70 -7.47
N LEU A 84 -8.48 15.96 -7.18
CA LEU A 84 -9.47 15.52 -8.18
C LEU A 84 -10.82 16.24 -8.09
N LEU A 85 -11.17 16.80 -6.93
CA LEU A 85 -12.40 17.54 -6.77
C LEU A 85 -12.28 18.91 -7.46
N GLY A 86 -13.27 19.20 -8.30
CA GLY A 86 -13.40 20.48 -8.96
C GLY A 86 -14.22 21.49 -8.14
N CYS A 87 -14.71 22.53 -8.82
CA CYS A 87 -15.51 23.61 -8.20
C CYS A 87 -17.01 23.28 -8.05
N LYS A 88 -17.45 22.11 -8.45
CA LYS A 88 -18.84 21.67 -8.29
C LYS A 88 -19.08 21.12 -6.89
N GLY A 89 -20.33 21.19 -6.43
CA GLY A 89 -20.78 20.56 -5.18
C GLY A 89 -20.53 19.06 -5.22
N VAL A 90 -20.27 18.49 -4.06
CA VAL A 90 -19.98 17.06 -3.87
C VAL A 90 -20.94 16.50 -2.84
N ASP A 91 -21.59 15.40 -3.21
CA ASP A 91 -22.41 14.62 -2.30
C ASP A 91 -21.57 13.50 -1.71
N VAL A 92 -21.58 13.36 -0.39
CA VAL A 92 -20.86 12.30 0.31
C VAL A 92 -21.87 11.29 0.83
N LEU A 93 -21.72 10.04 0.44
CA LEU A 93 -22.48 8.93 0.99
C LEU A 93 -21.67 8.28 2.11
N ALA A 94 -22.20 8.36 3.33
CA ALA A 94 -21.53 7.82 4.52
C ALA A 94 -22.52 6.95 5.32
N TRP A 95 -22.14 5.72 5.63
CA TRP A 95 -22.98 4.75 6.36
C TRP A 95 -22.23 3.91 7.39
N GLU A 96 -20.98 4.23 7.65
CA GLU A 96 -20.17 3.54 8.65
C GLU A 96 -19.10 4.48 9.22
N ASN A 97 -18.30 3.99 10.19
CA ASN A 97 -17.37 4.85 10.95
C ASN A 97 -16.25 5.51 10.14
N PHE A 98 -15.93 4.94 8.98
CA PHE A 98 -14.87 5.44 8.08
C PHE A 98 -15.42 6.06 6.79
N GLY A 99 -16.72 6.02 6.59
CA GLY A 99 -17.40 6.60 5.45
C GLY A 99 -17.64 8.10 5.55
#